data_ba6737eebf17ad62f97bda95477545b9
#
_entry.id   ba6737eebf17ad62f97bda95477545b9
#
_cell.length_a   1.000
_cell.length_b   1.000
_cell.length_c   1.000
_cell.angle_alpha   90.00
_cell.angle_beta   90.00
_cell.angle_gamma   90.00
#
_symmetry.space_group_name_H-M   'P 1'
#
loop_
_entity.id
_entity.type
_entity.pdbx_description
1 polymer ?
#
loop_
_entity_poly.entity_id
_entity_poly.type
_entity_poly.pdbx_seq_one_letter_code
_entity_poly.pdbx_strand_id
1 'polypeptide(L)'
;WVTDVLVYENAKRNINKLKKKKKRVEEYRKSLIINEYEQALIKERLSGVVTEDEMKKFYETYKSQLISQENLIKGLLLIVPKNAPQIAKVREWVRLSNTKSLENIEKYSLKNAISYDYFMNNWTSFGEILKKAPFRIEDSGVFVRSTSFAETSDSTKMYLLRIVSSIPTGQTEPYDLAKKKISSILLNKKKSDFIIKFENNIYKDAKEEGSINYFKK
;
A
#
# COMPACT_ATOMS: atom_id res chain seq x y z
N TRP A 1 11.57 27.28 -28.17
CA TRP A 1 11.85 28.44 -27.34
C TRP A 1 11.42 29.75 -28.03
N VAL A 2 11.91 30.05 -29.25
CA VAL A 2 11.53 31.32 -29.96
C VAL A 2 10.04 31.41 -30.18
N THR A 3 9.41 30.34 -30.66
CA THR A 3 7.95 30.29 -30.88
C THR A 3 7.17 30.52 -29.60
N ASP A 4 7.61 29.93 -28.48
CA ASP A 4 6.95 30.09 -27.18
C ASP A 4 7.01 31.54 -26.69
N VAL A 5 8.16 32.20 -26.87
CA VAL A 5 8.31 33.61 -26.52
C VAL A 5 7.38 34.49 -27.37
N LEU A 6 7.35 34.30 -28.69
CA LEU A 6 6.50 35.06 -29.60
C LEU A 6 5.01 34.85 -29.33
N VAL A 7 4.58 33.61 -29.09
CA VAL A 7 3.20 33.28 -28.73
C VAL A 7 2.84 33.92 -27.38
N TYR A 8 3.74 33.85 -26.39
CA TYR A 8 3.52 34.45 -25.07
C TYR A 8 3.37 35.98 -25.15
N GLU A 9 4.23 36.68 -25.90
CA GLU A 9 4.12 38.12 -26.10
C GLU A 9 2.83 38.50 -26.82
N ASN A 10 2.42 37.72 -27.82
CA ASN A 10 1.16 37.95 -28.55
C ASN A 10 -0.05 37.73 -27.64
N ALA A 11 0.00 36.64 -26.80
CA ALA A 11 -1.04 36.39 -25.80
C ALA A 11 -1.18 37.50 -24.76
N LYS A 12 -0.05 38.09 -24.32
CA LYS A 12 -0.07 39.26 -23.39
C LYS A 12 -0.84 40.44 -23.96
N ARG A 13 -0.71 40.71 -25.28
CA ARG A 13 -1.39 41.80 -25.95
C ARG A 13 -2.89 41.57 -26.13
N ASN A 14 -3.29 40.33 -26.32
CA ASN A 14 -4.66 39.94 -26.73
C ASN A 14 -5.55 39.44 -25.58
N ILE A 15 -4.98 39.14 -24.39
CA ILE A 15 -5.76 38.59 -23.27
C ILE A 15 -6.13 39.69 -22.24
N ASN A 16 -7.41 40.08 -22.23
CA ASN A 16 -7.93 41.13 -21.30
C ASN A 16 -7.97 40.73 -19.80
N LYS A 17 -7.71 39.47 -19.43
CA LYS A 17 -7.81 38.94 -18.04
C LYS A 17 -6.44 38.68 -17.38
N LEU A 18 -5.39 39.39 -17.80
CA LEU A 18 -4.03 39.17 -17.26
C LEU A 18 -3.91 39.47 -15.75
N LYS A 19 -4.64 40.50 -15.25
CA LYS A 19 -4.65 40.80 -13.79
C LYS A 19 -5.13 39.61 -12.95
N LYS A 20 -6.21 38.95 -13.37
CA LYS A 20 -6.73 37.75 -12.69
C LYS A 20 -5.74 36.56 -12.74
N LYS A 21 -5.02 36.40 -13.88
CA LYS A 21 -3.99 35.38 -14.02
C LYS A 21 -2.77 35.67 -13.15
N LYS A 22 -2.31 36.94 -13.09
CA LYS A 22 -1.20 37.31 -12.19
C LYS A 22 -1.53 37.04 -10.72
N LYS A 23 -2.77 37.37 -10.29
CA LYS A 23 -3.22 37.05 -8.92
C LYS A 23 -3.16 35.54 -8.62
N ARG A 24 -3.66 34.71 -9.55
CA ARG A 24 -3.60 33.23 -9.39
C ARG A 24 -2.17 32.69 -9.33
N VAL A 25 -1.26 33.25 -10.14
CA VAL A 25 0.16 32.85 -10.09
C VAL A 25 0.80 33.23 -8.76
N GLU A 26 0.47 34.44 -8.22
CA GLU A 26 1.00 34.86 -6.94
C GLU A 26 0.42 34.05 -5.77
N GLU A 27 -0.87 33.69 -5.81
CA GLU A 27 -1.51 32.79 -4.85
C GLU A 27 -0.85 31.40 -4.88
N TYR A 28 -0.57 30.88 -6.08
CA TYR A 28 0.13 29.61 -6.25
C TYR A 28 1.57 29.66 -5.73
N ARG A 29 2.31 30.73 -6.02
CA ARG A 29 3.65 30.95 -5.49
C ARG A 29 3.65 30.96 -3.96
N LYS A 30 2.71 31.67 -3.34
CA LYS A 30 2.55 31.69 -1.87
C LYS A 30 2.29 30.30 -1.32
N SER A 31 1.39 29.54 -1.95
CA SER A 31 1.09 28.18 -1.48
C SER A 31 2.30 27.25 -1.57
N LEU A 32 3.15 27.39 -2.59
CA LEU A 32 4.38 26.62 -2.71
C LEU A 32 5.38 26.95 -1.58
N ILE A 33 5.57 28.26 -1.31
CA ILE A 33 6.49 28.70 -0.23
C ILE A 33 5.99 28.23 1.13
N ILE A 34 4.69 28.36 1.41
CA ILE A 34 4.07 27.90 2.66
C ILE A 34 4.28 26.39 2.81
N ASN A 35 3.94 25.62 1.77
CA ASN A 35 4.10 24.16 1.82
C ASN A 35 5.58 23.73 2.04
N GLU A 36 6.53 24.38 1.38
CA GLU A 36 7.96 24.11 1.56
C GLU A 36 8.40 24.40 3.00
N TYR A 37 7.95 25.51 3.56
CA TYR A 37 8.23 25.88 4.95
C TYR A 37 7.62 24.88 5.95
N GLU A 38 6.36 24.50 5.75
CA GLU A 38 5.68 23.49 6.58
C GLU A 38 6.40 22.14 6.54
N GLN A 39 6.85 21.70 5.36
CA GLN A 39 7.63 20.46 5.22
C GLN A 39 8.98 20.54 5.93
N ALA A 40 9.64 21.69 5.88
CA ALA A 40 10.88 21.91 6.60
C ALA A 40 10.67 21.87 8.13
N LEU A 41 9.60 22.51 8.62
CA LEU A 41 9.23 22.47 10.04
C LEU A 41 8.87 21.06 10.53
N ILE A 42 8.10 20.31 9.72
CA ILE A 42 7.79 18.92 10.02
C ILE A 42 9.08 18.09 10.15
N LYS A 43 10.00 18.26 9.22
CA LYS A 43 11.29 17.54 9.22
C LYS A 43 12.16 17.91 10.42
N GLU A 44 12.18 19.19 10.80
CA GLU A 44 13.01 19.69 11.89
C GLU A 44 12.43 19.36 13.27
N ARG A 45 11.12 19.53 13.46
CA ARG A 45 10.52 19.56 14.80
C ARG A 45 9.61 18.38 15.11
N LEU A 46 9.07 17.71 14.07
CA LEU A 46 8.24 16.53 14.28
C LEU A 46 9.12 15.29 14.44
N SER A 47 9.65 15.07 15.66
CA SER A 47 10.38 13.86 16.04
C SER A 47 9.46 12.64 16.24
N GLY A 48 8.22 12.71 15.74
CA GLY A 48 7.16 11.79 16.07
C GLY A 48 7.28 10.44 15.37
N VAL A 49 8.02 9.54 15.97
CA VAL A 49 7.85 8.11 15.68
C VAL A 49 6.47 7.70 16.18
N VAL A 50 5.69 7.07 15.32
CA VAL A 50 4.44 6.43 15.73
C VAL A 50 4.79 5.20 16.56
N THR A 51 4.35 5.16 17.80
CA THR A 51 4.67 4.06 18.72
C THR A 51 3.80 2.84 18.45
N GLU A 52 4.30 1.67 18.86
CA GLU A 52 3.55 0.41 18.73
C GLU A 52 2.22 0.47 19.50
N ASP A 53 2.20 1.09 20.67
CA ASP A 53 1.00 1.23 21.51
C ASP A 53 -0.06 2.13 20.84
N GLU A 54 0.37 3.23 20.20
CA GLU A 54 -0.53 4.07 19.41
C GLU A 54 -1.16 3.29 18.26
N MET A 55 -0.37 2.47 17.55
CA MET A 55 -0.85 1.66 16.45
C MET A 55 -1.83 0.58 16.91
N LYS A 56 -1.53 -0.12 18.01
CA LYS A 56 -2.43 -1.12 18.60
C LYS A 56 -3.75 -0.50 19.06
N LYS A 57 -3.67 0.64 19.76
CA LYS A 57 -4.87 1.36 20.21
C LYS A 57 -5.74 1.82 19.03
N PHE A 58 -5.12 2.32 18.00
CA PHE A 58 -5.82 2.69 16.76
C PHE A 58 -6.48 1.46 16.12
N TYR A 59 -5.75 0.35 16.01
CA TYR A 59 -6.30 -0.90 15.46
C TYR A 59 -7.51 -1.37 16.23
N GLU A 60 -7.44 -1.46 17.56
CA GLU A 60 -8.58 -1.91 18.38
C GLU A 60 -9.81 -1.00 18.22
N THR A 61 -9.57 0.31 18.07
CA THR A 61 -10.67 1.28 17.90
C THR A 61 -11.31 1.19 16.50
N TYR A 62 -10.52 0.94 15.45
CA TYR A 62 -10.96 1.06 14.06
C TYR A 62 -10.88 -0.24 13.25
N LYS A 63 -10.64 -1.39 13.87
CA LYS A 63 -10.49 -2.69 13.18
C LYS A 63 -11.67 -3.06 12.28
N SER A 64 -12.88 -2.67 12.62
CA SER A 64 -14.07 -2.88 11.79
C SER A 64 -14.06 -2.11 10.46
N GLN A 65 -13.22 -1.06 10.36
CA GLN A 65 -13.05 -0.27 9.15
C GLN A 65 -11.81 -0.69 8.35
N LEU A 66 -10.92 -1.47 8.97
CA LEU A 66 -9.72 -2.02 8.34
C LEU A 66 -10.03 -3.35 7.67
N ILE A 67 -10.78 -3.27 6.58
CA ILE A 67 -11.22 -4.43 5.80
C ILE A 67 -10.33 -4.63 4.57
N SER A 68 -10.06 -5.89 4.25
CA SER A 68 -9.31 -6.26 3.05
C SER A 68 -10.13 -5.97 1.79
N GLN A 69 -9.51 -5.31 0.81
CA GLN A 69 -10.12 -5.00 -0.48
C GLN A 69 -9.94 -6.13 -1.50
N GLU A 70 -9.13 -7.13 -1.16
CA GLU A 70 -8.83 -8.27 -2.02
C GLU A 70 -8.71 -9.57 -1.20
N ASN A 71 -8.76 -10.70 -1.89
CA ASN A 71 -8.50 -12.00 -1.28
C ASN A 71 -7.00 -12.16 -1.05
N LEU A 72 -6.58 -12.28 0.21
CA LEU A 72 -5.20 -12.46 0.62
C LEU A 72 -4.98 -13.87 1.14
N ILE A 73 -3.83 -14.43 0.83
CA ILE A 73 -3.44 -15.75 1.29
C ILE A 73 -2.00 -15.80 1.79
N LYS A 74 -1.73 -16.71 2.70
CA LYS A 74 -0.38 -17.20 3.07
C LYS A 74 -0.24 -18.63 2.63
N GLY A 75 0.93 -19.00 2.08
CA GLY A 75 1.15 -20.34 1.59
C GLY A 75 2.37 -20.48 0.71
N LEU A 76 2.30 -21.37 -0.25
CA LEU A 76 3.30 -21.54 -1.30
C LEU A 76 2.64 -21.95 -2.63
N LEU A 77 3.29 -21.56 -3.72
CA LEU A 77 2.97 -22.05 -5.07
C LEU A 77 4.22 -22.70 -5.65
N LEU A 78 4.11 -23.97 -6.01
CA LEU A 78 5.16 -24.72 -6.68
C LEU A 78 4.71 -25.05 -8.11
N ILE A 79 5.52 -24.66 -9.09
CA ILE A 79 5.30 -24.93 -10.51
C ILE A 79 6.40 -25.88 -10.98
N VAL A 80 6.02 -27.04 -11.49
CA VAL A 80 6.95 -28.07 -11.96
C VAL A 80 6.60 -28.53 -13.37
N PRO A 81 7.55 -29.06 -14.15
CA PRO A 81 7.22 -29.76 -15.39
C PRO A 81 6.25 -30.91 -15.14
N LYS A 82 5.34 -31.20 -16.07
CA LYS A 82 4.34 -32.24 -15.93
C LYS A 82 4.97 -33.65 -15.76
N ASN A 83 6.16 -33.85 -16.33
CA ASN A 83 6.95 -35.08 -16.22
C ASN A 83 8.01 -35.03 -15.10
N ALA A 84 7.88 -34.09 -14.14
CA ALA A 84 8.80 -33.96 -13.03
C ALA A 84 8.89 -35.27 -12.21
N PRO A 85 10.09 -35.68 -11.75
CA PRO A 85 10.25 -36.91 -11.00
C PRO A 85 9.58 -36.85 -9.63
N GLN A 86 9.17 -37.99 -9.07
CA GLN A 86 8.64 -38.13 -7.71
C GLN A 86 7.43 -37.23 -7.38
N ILE A 87 6.61 -36.87 -8.36
CA ILE A 87 5.50 -35.95 -8.20
C ILE A 87 4.51 -36.32 -7.08
N ALA A 88 4.31 -37.62 -6.85
CA ALA A 88 3.46 -38.11 -5.76
C ALA A 88 3.99 -37.66 -4.38
N LYS A 89 5.31 -37.77 -4.15
CA LYS A 89 5.95 -37.29 -2.91
C LYS A 89 5.88 -35.74 -2.79
N VAL A 90 6.06 -35.07 -3.90
CA VAL A 90 5.98 -33.59 -3.94
C VAL A 90 4.58 -33.09 -3.54
N ARG A 91 3.52 -33.72 -4.03
CA ARG A 91 2.14 -33.49 -3.62
C ARG A 91 1.94 -33.64 -2.12
N GLU A 92 2.49 -34.75 -1.56
CA GLU A 92 2.41 -35.02 -0.13
C GLU A 92 3.13 -33.90 0.68
N TRP A 93 4.35 -33.54 0.29
CA TRP A 93 5.10 -32.48 0.97
C TRP A 93 4.37 -31.13 0.93
N VAL A 94 3.80 -30.76 -0.23
CA VAL A 94 3.03 -29.52 -0.35
C VAL A 94 1.77 -29.55 0.51
N ARG A 95 1.09 -30.71 0.61
CA ARG A 95 -0.08 -30.86 1.49
C ARG A 95 0.27 -30.76 2.97
N LEU A 96 1.33 -31.42 3.40
CA LEU A 96 1.76 -31.44 4.80
C LEU A 96 2.33 -30.08 5.22
N SER A 97 3.18 -29.49 4.39
CA SER A 97 3.85 -28.20 4.60
C SER A 97 4.44 -28.00 6.01
N ASN A 98 4.84 -29.10 6.68
CA ASN A 98 5.60 -29.03 7.93
C ASN A 98 7.09 -28.72 7.61
N THR A 99 7.89 -28.41 8.63
CA THR A 99 9.30 -28.00 8.48
C THR A 99 10.09 -28.96 7.58
N LYS A 100 9.99 -30.27 7.83
CA LYS A 100 10.69 -31.29 7.03
C LYS A 100 10.21 -31.35 5.58
N SER A 101 8.89 -31.20 5.37
CA SER A 101 8.31 -31.16 4.01
C SER A 101 8.75 -29.91 3.26
N LEU A 102 8.81 -28.75 3.92
CA LEU A 102 9.29 -27.51 3.32
C LEU A 102 10.76 -27.58 2.91
N GLU A 103 11.63 -28.15 3.76
CA GLU A 103 13.03 -28.41 3.41
C GLU A 103 13.15 -29.32 2.17
N ASN A 104 12.32 -30.38 2.09
CA ASN A 104 12.30 -31.27 0.94
C ASN A 104 11.83 -30.58 -0.33
N ILE A 105 10.78 -29.72 -0.24
CA ILE A 105 10.30 -28.91 -1.36
C ILE A 105 11.39 -27.96 -1.84
N GLU A 106 12.07 -27.28 -0.92
CA GLU A 106 13.15 -26.35 -1.25
C GLU A 106 14.29 -27.05 -1.99
N LYS A 107 14.80 -28.19 -1.45
CA LYS A 107 15.84 -29.00 -2.10
C LYS A 107 15.38 -29.53 -3.46
N TYR A 108 14.13 -29.97 -3.56
CA TYR A 108 13.56 -30.46 -4.79
C TYR A 108 13.42 -29.34 -5.84
N SER A 109 12.96 -28.18 -5.42
CA SER A 109 12.70 -27.04 -6.32
C SER A 109 13.96 -26.51 -6.97
N LEU A 110 15.10 -26.54 -6.30
CA LEU A 110 16.39 -26.13 -6.88
C LEU A 110 16.78 -26.91 -8.14
N LYS A 111 16.31 -28.15 -8.29
CA LYS A 111 16.68 -29.02 -9.41
C LYS A 111 15.54 -29.24 -10.41
N ASN A 112 14.30 -29.21 -9.96
CA ASN A 112 13.17 -29.72 -10.73
C ASN A 112 12.02 -28.74 -10.90
N ALA A 113 12.00 -27.61 -10.17
CA ALA A 113 10.93 -26.63 -10.29
C ALA A 113 11.21 -25.59 -11.39
N ILE A 114 10.13 -25.14 -12.01
CA ILE A 114 10.12 -23.97 -12.89
C ILE A 114 10.05 -22.70 -12.03
N SER A 115 9.22 -22.75 -10.97
CA SER A 115 9.08 -21.66 -10.00
C SER A 115 8.69 -22.23 -8.64
N TYR A 116 9.19 -21.60 -7.59
CA TYR A 116 8.83 -21.83 -6.21
C TYR A 116 8.61 -20.51 -5.50
N ASP A 117 7.36 -20.20 -5.25
CA ASP A 117 6.97 -18.98 -4.54
C ASP A 117 6.58 -19.35 -3.10
N TYR A 118 7.39 -18.90 -2.14
CA TYR A 118 7.14 -19.08 -0.72
C TYR A 118 6.63 -17.79 -0.09
N PHE A 119 5.39 -17.80 0.38
CA PHE A 119 4.74 -16.65 1.02
C PHE A 119 4.02 -17.02 2.33
N MET A 120 4.53 -18.01 3.05
CA MET A 120 3.95 -18.43 4.34
C MET A 120 4.02 -17.35 5.42
N ASN A 121 5.04 -16.50 5.35
CA ASN A 121 5.24 -15.43 6.32
C ASN A 121 4.64 -14.08 5.88
N ASN A 122 4.27 -13.95 4.61
CA ASN A 122 3.77 -12.71 4.03
C ASN A 122 2.40 -12.91 3.38
N TRP A 123 1.50 -11.96 3.57
CA TRP A 123 0.25 -11.93 2.84
C TRP A 123 0.49 -11.60 1.37
N THR A 124 -0.07 -12.40 0.49
CA THR A 124 0.02 -12.25 -0.96
C THR A 124 -1.38 -12.20 -1.55
N SER A 125 -1.59 -11.32 -2.53
CA SER A 125 -2.84 -11.26 -3.27
C SER A 125 -3.10 -12.58 -4.00
N PHE A 126 -4.29 -13.13 -3.81
CA PHE A 126 -4.68 -14.33 -4.55
C PHE A 126 -4.80 -14.05 -6.05
N GLY A 127 -5.13 -12.82 -6.43
CA GLY A 127 -5.11 -12.38 -7.82
C GLY A 127 -3.73 -12.51 -8.48
N GLU A 128 -2.63 -12.29 -7.74
CA GLU A 128 -1.27 -12.50 -8.26
C GLU A 128 -0.96 -13.98 -8.47
N ILE A 129 -1.51 -14.86 -7.64
CA ILE A 129 -1.38 -16.31 -7.82
C ILE A 129 -2.13 -16.79 -9.07
N LEU A 130 -3.32 -16.24 -9.31
CA LEU A 130 -4.12 -16.57 -10.50
C LEU A 130 -3.47 -16.12 -11.82
N LYS A 131 -2.65 -15.06 -11.80
CA LYS A 131 -1.85 -14.65 -12.97
C LYS A 131 -0.75 -15.66 -13.30
N LYS A 132 -0.24 -16.39 -12.29
CA LYS A 132 0.85 -17.36 -12.44
C LYS A 132 0.37 -18.78 -12.74
N ALA A 133 -0.82 -19.14 -12.29
CA ALA A 133 -1.35 -20.50 -12.35
C ALA A 133 -2.80 -20.53 -12.86
N PRO A 134 -3.15 -21.38 -13.84
CA PRO A 134 -4.43 -21.39 -14.52
C PRO A 134 -5.53 -22.12 -13.71
N PHE A 135 -5.72 -21.72 -12.45
CA PHE A 135 -6.83 -22.23 -11.66
C PHE A 135 -8.15 -21.70 -12.20
N ARG A 136 -9.08 -22.61 -12.50
CA ARG A 136 -10.46 -22.26 -12.89
C ARG A 136 -11.29 -22.15 -11.62
N ILE A 137 -11.67 -20.93 -11.25
CA ILE A 137 -12.33 -20.62 -9.98
C ILE A 137 -13.52 -19.72 -10.28
N GLU A 138 -14.72 -20.13 -9.85
CA GLU A 138 -15.94 -19.36 -10.01
C GLU A 138 -16.02 -18.22 -8.96
N ASP A 139 -15.75 -18.57 -7.71
CA ASP A 139 -15.73 -17.62 -6.58
C ASP A 139 -14.40 -17.72 -5.82
N SER A 140 -13.58 -16.70 -5.98
CA SER A 140 -12.26 -16.64 -5.34
C SER A 140 -12.34 -16.51 -3.82
N GLY A 141 -13.36 -15.86 -3.29
CA GLY A 141 -13.56 -15.70 -1.84
C GLY A 141 -13.92 -17.01 -1.16
N VAL A 142 -14.82 -17.77 -1.77
CA VAL A 142 -15.16 -19.12 -1.32
C VAL A 142 -13.95 -20.05 -1.44
N PHE A 143 -13.25 -20.01 -2.57
CA PHE A 143 -12.09 -20.86 -2.80
C PHE A 143 -10.99 -20.68 -1.75
N VAL A 144 -10.55 -19.42 -1.48
CA VAL A 144 -9.48 -19.19 -0.51
C VAL A 144 -9.87 -19.54 0.92
N ARG A 145 -11.17 -19.55 1.24
CA ARG A 145 -11.69 -19.90 2.56
C ARG A 145 -11.74 -21.40 2.78
N SER A 146 -12.12 -22.16 1.76
CA SER A 146 -12.41 -23.60 1.88
C SER A 146 -11.26 -24.50 1.43
N THR A 147 -10.28 -23.95 0.67
CA THR A 147 -9.24 -24.75 0.04
C THR A 147 -7.92 -24.60 0.78
N SER A 148 -7.39 -25.69 1.28
CA SER A 148 -6.04 -25.74 1.87
C SER A 148 -4.97 -26.22 0.88
N PHE A 149 -5.37 -26.98 -0.14
CA PHE A 149 -4.50 -27.48 -1.20
C PHE A 149 -5.27 -27.50 -2.51
N ALA A 150 -4.66 -26.99 -3.56
CA ALA A 150 -5.19 -27.07 -4.92
C ALA A 150 -4.10 -27.47 -5.90
N GLU A 151 -4.53 -28.18 -6.94
CA GLU A 151 -3.66 -28.62 -8.03
C GLU A 151 -4.35 -28.33 -9.37
N THR A 152 -3.60 -27.84 -10.33
CA THR A 152 -4.02 -27.71 -11.72
C THR A 152 -2.84 -27.98 -12.65
N SER A 153 -3.11 -28.21 -13.92
CA SER A 153 -2.06 -28.41 -14.93
C SER A 153 -2.46 -27.83 -16.27
N ASP A 154 -1.48 -27.43 -17.03
CA ASP A 154 -1.61 -27.16 -18.48
C ASP A 154 -0.98 -28.31 -19.32
N SER A 155 -0.65 -28.04 -20.57
CA SER A 155 -0.01 -29.03 -21.44
C SER A 155 1.38 -29.47 -20.98
N THR A 156 2.14 -28.61 -20.32
CA THR A 156 3.56 -28.76 -20.01
C THR A 156 3.89 -28.70 -18.53
N LYS A 157 3.05 -28.07 -17.72
CA LYS A 157 3.32 -27.72 -16.33
C LYS A 157 2.23 -28.24 -15.39
N MET A 158 2.62 -28.45 -14.16
CA MET A 158 1.76 -28.73 -13.03
C MET A 158 1.95 -27.65 -11.97
N TYR A 159 0.86 -27.21 -11.37
CA TYR A 159 0.78 -26.13 -10.40
C TYR A 159 0.21 -26.66 -9.10
N LEU A 160 0.98 -26.57 -8.04
CA LEU A 160 0.62 -27.05 -6.70
C LEU A 160 0.55 -25.85 -5.76
N LEU A 161 -0.64 -25.53 -5.28
CA LEU A 161 -0.89 -24.42 -4.36
C LEU A 161 -1.23 -24.96 -2.97
N ARG A 162 -0.54 -24.45 -1.96
CA ARG A 162 -0.89 -24.63 -0.56
C ARG A 162 -1.35 -23.30 0.02
N ILE A 163 -2.53 -23.29 0.61
CA ILE A 163 -3.05 -22.16 1.40
C ILE A 163 -3.05 -22.55 2.86
N VAL A 164 -2.33 -21.80 3.70
CA VAL A 164 -2.22 -22.04 5.15
C VAL A 164 -3.14 -21.09 5.90
N SER A 165 -3.27 -19.86 5.42
CA SER A 165 -4.17 -18.85 5.97
C SER A 165 -4.76 -18.01 4.85
N SER A 166 -5.97 -17.53 5.04
CA SER A 166 -6.65 -16.69 4.07
C SER A 166 -7.42 -15.56 4.74
N ILE A 167 -7.53 -14.43 4.04
CA ILE A 167 -8.38 -13.29 4.39
C ILE A 167 -9.17 -12.96 3.12
N PRO A 168 -10.42 -13.41 3.04
CA PRO A 168 -11.30 -13.02 1.94
C PRO A 168 -11.57 -11.51 1.92
N THR A 169 -11.86 -10.98 0.75
CA THR A 169 -12.35 -9.60 0.58
C THR A 169 -13.50 -9.31 1.55
N GLY A 170 -13.48 -8.12 2.17
CA GLY A 170 -14.49 -7.68 3.14
C GLY A 170 -14.26 -8.17 4.57
N GLN A 171 -13.27 -9.02 4.83
CA GLN A 171 -12.89 -9.39 6.19
C GLN A 171 -11.88 -8.42 6.80
N THR A 172 -11.89 -8.33 8.14
CA THR A 172 -10.97 -7.48 8.89
C THR A 172 -9.51 -7.93 8.66
N GLU A 173 -8.67 -6.99 8.29
CA GLU A 173 -7.22 -7.22 8.19
C GLU A 173 -6.64 -7.50 9.58
N PRO A 174 -5.79 -8.53 9.76
CA PRO A 174 -5.03 -8.72 10.99
C PRO A 174 -4.09 -7.53 11.23
N TYR A 175 -3.77 -7.31 12.50
CA TYR A 175 -2.90 -6.20 12.91
C TYR A 175 -1.59 -6.13 12.10
N ASP A 176 -0.92 -7.26 11.89
CA ASP A 176 0.36 -7.34 11.17
C ASP A 176 0.25 -6.78 9.74
N LEU A 177 -0.86 -7.05 9.07
CA LEU A 177 -1.14 -6.54 7.74
C LEU A 177 -1.48 -5.04 7.78
N ALA A 178 -2.36 -4.65 8.70
CA ALA A 178 -2.83 -3.27 8.85
C ALA A 178 -1.75 -2.31 9.37
N LYS A 179 -0.72 -2.82 10.05
CA LYS A 179 0.31 -2.05 10.78
C LYS A 179 0.94 -0.93 9.93
N LYS A 180 1.37 -1.23 8.69
CA LYS A 180 1.97 -0.23 7.79
C LYS A 180 0.98 0.88 7.43
N LYS A 181 -0.26 0.52 7.15
CA LYS A 181 -1.35 1.46 6.83
C LYS A 181 -1.68 2.34 8.04
N ILE A 182 -1.79 1.74 9.22
CA ILE A 182 -2.03 2.44 10.49
C ILE A 182 -0.90 3.42 10.79
N SER A 183 0.35 2.99 10.67
CA SER A 183 1.53 3.84 10.88
C SER A 183 1.47 5.07 9.96
N SER A 184 1.15 4.90 8.68
CA SER A 184 1.02 6.01 7.73
C SER A 184 -0.12 6.96 8.09
N ILE A 185 -1.28 6.43 8.50
CA ILE A 185 -2.44 7.22 8.92
C ILE A 185 -2.08 8.06 10.16
N LEU A 186 -1.51 7.44 11.18
CA LEU A 186 -1.12 8.12 12.43
C LEU A 186 -0.03 9.16 12.19
N LEU A 187 0.96 8.85 11.35
CA LEU A 187 2.00 9.81 10.97
C LEU A 187 1.41 11.04 10.26
N ASN A 188 0.52 10.81 9.29
CA ASN A 188 -0.14 11.90 8.57
C ASN A 188 -1.02 12.74 9.52
N LYS A 189 -1.72 12.09 10.46
CA LYS A 189 -2.48 12.80 11.50
C LYS A 189 -1.55 13.66 12.37
N LYS A 190 -0.44 13.11 12.87
CA LYS A 190 0.54 13.87 13.67
C LYS A 190 1.08 15.08 12.91
N LYS A 191 1.37 14.92 11.60
CA LYS A 191 1.80 16.04 10.74
C LYS A 191 0.74 17.12 10.63
N SER A 192 -0.51 16.73 10.36
CA SER A 192 -1.64 17.66 10.26
C SER A 192 -1.88 18.42 11.58
N ASP A 193 -1.94 17.69 12.69
CA ASP A 193 -2.14 18.27 14.02
C ASP A 193 -1.00 19.25 14.40
N PHE A 194 0.24 18.92 14.01
CA PHE A 194 1.39 19.78 14.21
C PHE A 194 1.27 21.10 13.44
N ILE A 195 0.90 21.04 12.15
CA ILE A 195 0.74 22.24 11.32
C ILE A 195 -0.42 23.10 11.83
N ILE A 196 -1.58 22.51 12.12
CA ILE A 196 -2.73 23.22 12.68
C ILE A 196 -2.34 23.96 13.99
N LYS A 197 -1.60 23.28 14.86
CA LYS A 197 -1.13 23.89 16.11
C LYS A 197 -0.15 25.02 15.85
N PHE A 198 0.76 24.85 14.90
CA PHE A 198 1.72 25.86 14.50
C PHE A 198 1.04 27.10 13.95
N GLU A 199 0.09 26.94 13.00
CA GLU A 199 -0.68 28.04 12.42
C GLU A 199 -1.49 28.81 13.49
N ASN A 200 -2.14 28.07 14.41
CA ASN A 200 -2.87 28.67 15.52
C ASN A 200 -1.95 29.48 16.46
N ASN A 201 -0.74 29.01 16.71
CA ASN A 201 0.23 29.74 17.54
C ASN A 201 0.67 31.03 16.83
N ILE A 202 1.03 30.98 15.53
CA ILE A 202 1.37 32.18 14.74
C ILE A 202 0.23 33.22 14.80
N TYR A 203 -1.01 32.77 14.60
CA TYR A 203 -2.17 33.66 14.65
C TYR A 203 -2.34 34.29 16.04
N LYS A 204 -2.18 33.50 17.10
CA LYS A 204 -2.29 33.98 18.48
C LYS A 204 -1.21 35.00 18.79
N ASP A 205 0.04 34.70 18.48
CA ASP A 205 1.18 35.58 18.70
C ASP A 205 1.00 36.92 17.95
N ALA A 206 0.62 36.88 16.66
CA ALA A 206 0.37 38.06 15.86
C ALA A 206 -0.81 38.90 16.39
N LYS A 207 -1.81 38.28 17.01
CA LYS A 207 -2.92 38.96 17.66
C LYS A 207 -2.49 39.65 18.94
N GLU A 208 -1.69 38.98 19.78
CA GLU A 208 -1.16 39.52 21.04
C GLU A 208 -0.20 40.70 20.78
N GLU A 209 0.60 40.61 19.72
CA GLU A 209 1.52 41.69 19.29
C GLU A 209 0.81 42.88 18.58
N GLY A 210 -0.50 42.80 18.34
CA GLY A 210 -1.24 43.83 17.63
C GLY A 210 -0.92 43.97 16.15
N SER A 211 -0.27 42.93 15.57
CA SER A 211 0.12 42.90 14.15
C SER A 211 -1.06 42.71 13.20
N ILE A 212 -2.24 42.31 13.73
CA ILE A 212 -3.46 42.07 12.95
C ILE A 212 -4.41 43.24 13.06
N ASN A 213 -4.64 43.96 11.96
CA ASN A 213 -5.63 45.03 11.85
C ASN A 213 -6.92 44.53 11.20
N TYR A 214 -8.03 44.59 11.95
CA TYR A 214 -9.35 44.26 11.41
C TYR A 214 -9.98 45.52 10.80
N PHE A 215 -10.11 45.53 9.49
CA PHE A 215 -10.90 46.59 8.84
C PHE A 215 -12.39 46.22 8.99
N LYS A 216 -13.13 46.99 9.79
CA LYS A 216 -14.59 46.92 9.79
C LYS A 216 -15.07 47.33 8.39
N LYS A 217 -15.86 46.49 7.74
CA LYS A 217 -16.59 46.84 6.51
C LYS A 217 -17.73 47.78 6.82
#